data_92e993402259ccd87c6085d332518d7e
#
_entry.id   92e993402259ccd87c6085d332518d7e
#
_cell.length_a   1.000
_cell.length_b   1.000
_cell.length_c   1.000
_cell.angle_alpha   90.00
_cell.angle_beta   90.00
_cell.angle_gamma   90.00
#
_symmetry.space_group_name_H-M   'P 1'
#
loop_
_entity.id
_entity.type
_entity.pdbx_description
1 polymer ?
#
loop_
_entity_poly.entity_id
_entity_poly.type
_entity_poly.pdbx_seq_one_letter_code
_entity_poly.pdbx_strand_id
1 'polypeptide(L)'
;MLCIKFIAVIFILNLGFSDALNNKRFPPDFMFGCATAAFQIEGAWNEDGKSPSVWDTATHMVPSIIADNSTADVSCDSYHKYKEDVALLKELGATHYRFSISWPRILPNGFNDYINPLGVAYYKNLIAELKANNIQPLVTIIHGDLPQVLYDLGGYYNASFPDWLRDFARVAFDEFGDDVKYWFTINEPHESCIYDGVVKAYDCVANLLRAHAKVWHLYDEEYRSRQHGKISMVLNLNWYEPETNKTDDIIAAETKMQFSWGLFGHALYHGDWPPIMKSRIGLRSKLEGYAKSRLPEFTQEEINYIKGTNDFFAFNSYTTSIVRAIDEPEIGEPTSETDIGVYEYQPDEWISSASPWLKVVPWGMRKLLRWFKQEYFNPELLITENGYSDSTGQLDDPIRTNYIKEYLSAIKDAMDYDGVNVIGYNVWSLIDNFEWVSGYTVKFGLVNVDFNDPNRTRTKKDSFNYYQKVCKTRCIVDECID
;
A
#
# COMPACT_ATOMS: atom_id res chain seq x y z
N MET A 1 -19.45 -55.85 12.25
CA MET A 1 -18.15 -55.27 11.80
C MET A 1 -18.28 -53.98 11.02
N LEU A 2 -19.44 -53.63 10.47
CA LEU A 2 -19.61 -52.38 9.69
C LEU A 2 -19.81 -51.12 10.58
N CYS A 3 -20.46 -51.24 11.74
CA CYS A 3 -20.72 -50.10 12.64
C CYS A 3 -19.45 -49.51 13.32
N ILE A 4 -18.45 -50.37 13.63
CA ILE A 4 -17.23 -49.90 14.33
C ILE A 4 -16.33 -49.08 13.38
N LYS A 5 -16.30 -49.44 12.08
CA LYS A 5 -15.53 -48.66 11.08
C LYS A 5 -16.16 -47.26 10.79
N PHE A 6 -17.49 -47.15 10.87
CA PHE A 6 -18.19 -45.86 10.64
C PHE A 6 -17.99 -44.89 11.81
N ILE A 7 -17.94 -45.38 13.06
CA ILE A 7 -17.72 -44.55 14.25
C ILE A 7 -16.25 -44.04 14.27
N ALA A 8 -15.28 -44.88 13.87
CA ALA A 8 -13.88 -44.44 13.80
C ALA A 8 -13.63 -43.38 12.73
N VAL A 9 -14.29 -43.48 11.57
CA VAL A 9 -14.20 -42.47 10.49
C VAL A 9 -14.86 -41.12 10.89
N ILE A 10 -16.00 -41.17 11.60
CA ILE A 10 -16.66 -39.97 12.10
C ILE A 10 -15.83 -39.30 13.20
N PHE A 11 -15.14 -40.08 14.06
CA PHE A 11 -14.27 -39.54 15.11
C PHE A 11 -13.00 -38.90 14.54
N ILE A 12 -12.38 -39.50 13.51
CA ILE A 12 -11.19 -38.95 12.82
C ILE A 12 -11.56 -37.69 12.03
N LEU A 13 -12.73 -37.69 11.37
CA LEU A 13 -13.20 -36.47 10.66
C LEU A 13 -13.55 -35.33 11.63
N ASN A 14 -14.13 -35.63 12.81
CA ASN A 14 -14.42 -34.62 13.81
C ASN A 14 -13.16 -34.05 14.49
N LEU A 15 -12.13 -34.90 14.75
CA LEU A 15 -10.86 -34.44 15.29
C LEU A 15 -10.13 -33.54 14.27
N GLY A 16 -10.07 -33.93 12.99
CA GLY A 16 -9.47 -33.12 11.93
C GLY A 16 -10.19 -31.80 11.65
N PHE A 17 -11.52 -31.78 11.78
CA PHE A 17 -12.30 -30.51 11.65
C PHE A 17 -12.17 -29.60 12.88
N SER A 18 -12.07 -30.20 14.10
CA SER A 18 -11.87 -29.42 15.32
C SER A 18 -10.49 -28.76 15.35
N ASP A 19 -9.43 -29.46 14.93
CA ASP A 19 -8.08 -28.93 14.89
C ASP A 19 -7.92 -27.86 13.79
N ALA A 20 -8.55 -28.03 12.63
CA ALA A 20 -8.54 -27.03 11.55
C ALA A 20 -9.29 -25.74 11.95
N LEU A 21 -10.36 -25.85 12.75
CA LEU A 21 -11.15 -24.69 13.21
C LEU A 21 -10.47 -23.87 14.31
N ASN A 22 -9.49 -24.43 15.02
CA ASN A 22 -8.83 -23.77 16.16
C ASN A 22 -7.37 -23.34 15.90
N ASN A 23 -6.75 -23.76 14.80
CA ASN A 23 -5.37 -23.34 14.53
C ASN A 23 -5.32 -21.99 13.81
N LYS A 24 -5.36 -20.91 14.57
CA LYS A 24 -5.20 -19.54 14.11
C LYS A 24 -3.76 -19.02 14.27
N ARG A 25 -2.77 -19.91 14.16
CA ARG A 25 -1.34 -19.61 14.21
C ARG A 25 -0.76 -19.47 12.80
N PHE A 26 -0.09 -18.35 12.55
CA PHE A 26 0.64 -18.11 11.30
C PHE A 26 1.95 -18.92 11.25
N PRO A 27 2.45 -19.24 10.03
CA PRO A 27 3.74 -19.95 9.87
C PRO A 27 4.91 -19.18 10.51
N PRO A 28 5.99 -19.89 10.89
CA PRO A 28 7.16 -19.26 11.54
C PRO A 28 7.86 -18.19 10.69
N ASP A 29 7.81 -18.31 9.38
CA ASP A 29 8.40 -17.42 8.38
C ASP A 29 7.49 -16.28 7.92
N PHE A 30 6.21 -16.26 8.34
CA PHE A 30 5.30 -15.18 8.02
C PHE A 30 5.78 -13.87 8.66
N MET A 31 5.85 -12.81 7.87
CA MET A 31 6.38 -11.52 8.31
C MET A 31 5.29 -10.64 8.95
N PHE A 32 5.52 -10.16 10.17
CA PHE A 32 4.66 -9.19 10.84
C PHE A 32 5.39 -7.87 11.05
N GLY A 33 4.80 -6.76 10.62
CA GLY A 33 5.40 -5.44 10.75
C GLY A 33 4.40 -4.30 10.81
N CYS A 34 4.94 -3.11 10.78
CA CYS A 34 4.19 -1.86 10.65
C CYS A 34 4.75 -1.03 9.50
N ALA A 35 3.94 -0.10 9.01
CA ALA A 35 4.33 0.85 7.99
C ALA A 35 4.19 2.30 8.45
N THR A 36 4.97 3.19 7.84
CA THR A 36 4.86 4.66 7.90
C THR A 36 5.38 5.27 6.60
N ALA A 37 5.17 6.58 6.40
CA ALA A 37 5.72 7.32 5.27
C ALA A 37 6.50 8.56 5.76
N ALA A 38 7.57 8.91 5.05
CA ALA A 38 8.51 9.96 5.42
C ALA A 38 7.81 11.29 5.71
N PHE A 39 7.01 11.81 4.76
CA PHE A 39 6.32 13.08 4.94
C PHE A 39 5.40 13.09 6.16
N GLN A 40 4.72 11.97 6.41
CA GLN A 40 3.69 11.86 7.45
C GLN A 40 4.26 11.82 8.87
N ILE A 41 5.53 11.40 9.07
CA ILE A 41 6.09 11.22 10.42
C ILE A 41 7.36 12.03 10.71
N GLU A 42 8.19 12.32 9.70
CA GLU A 42 9.56 12.82 9.96
C GLU A 42 9.57 14.21 10.57
N GLY A 43 8.80 15.15 10.03
CA GLY A 43 8.97 16.56 10.33
C GLY A 43 10.32 17.09 9.81
N ALA A 44 10.94 18.04 10.54
CA ALA A 44 12.22 18.64 10.15
C ALA A 44 12.22 19.05 8.67
N TRP A 45 11.11 19.70 8.25
CA TRP A 45 10.76 19.92 6.84
C TRP A 45 11.77 20.80 6.08
N ASN A 46 12.51 21.65 6.79
CA ASN A 46 13.52 22.56 6.24
C ASN A 46 14.88 22.45 6.96
N GLU A 47 15.13 21.31 7.66
CA GLU A 47 16.37 21.08 8.38
C GLU A 47 17.35 20.25 7.54
N ASP A 48 18.64 20.41 7.87
CA ASP A 48 19.74 19.62 7.30
C ASP A 48 19.75 19.60 5.76
N GLY A 49 19.33 20.70 5.14
CA GLY A 49 19.36 20.88 3.69
C GLY A 49 18.21 20.21 2.93
N LYS A 50 17.17 19.70 3.59
CA LYS A 50 15.95 19.24 2.92
C LYS A 50 15.28 20.40 2.17
N SER A 51 14.90 20.18 0.91
CA SER A 51 14.05 21.10 0.14
C SER A 51 12.57 20.73 0.26
N PRO A 52 11.64 21.64 -0.11
CA PRO A 52 10.21 21.34 -0.05
C PRO A 52 9.81 20.18 -0.97
N SER A 53 8.93 19.30 -0.48
CA SER A 53 8.10 18.44 -1.29
C SER A 53 6.81 19.14 -1.73
N VAL A 54 6.05 18.51 -2.61
CA VAL A 54 4.71 18.99 -3.01
C VAL A 54 3.78 19.14 -1.80
N TRP A 55 3.91 18.26 -0.80
CA TRP A 55 3.11 18.32 0.43
C TRP A 55 3.57 19.41 1.40
N ASP A 56 4.88 19.69 1.51
CA ASP A 56 5.37 20.86 2.24
C ASP A 56 4.76 22.14 1.66
N THR A 57 4.76 22.28 0.33
CA THR A 57 4.14 23.40 -0.35
C THR A 57 2.62 23.47 -0.13
N ALA A 58 1.93 22.33 -0.28
CA ALA A 58 0.48 22.24 -0.16
C ALA A 58 -0.02 22.60 1.25
N THR A 59 0.69 22.15 2.30
CA THR A 59 0.32 22.45 3.70
C THR A 59 0.52 23.90 4.08
N HIS A 60 1.37 24.65 3.35
CA HIS A 60 1.59 26.10 3.56
C HIS A 60 0.69 26.99 2.69
N MET A 61 -0.23 26.42 1.89
CA MET A 61 -1.16 27.22 1.08
C MET A 61 -2.15 28.01 1.94
N VAL A 62 -2.52 29.19 1.45
CA VAL A 62 -3.54 30.04 2.07
C VAL A 62 -4.60 30.38 1.01
N PRO A 63 -5.88 29.98 1.18
CA PRO A 63 -6.42 29.19 2.31
C PRO A 63 -5.84 27.77 2.35
N SER A 64 -5.79 27.18 3.55
CA SER A 64 -5.31 25.81 3.73
C SER A 64 -6.25 24.82 3.06
N ILE A 65 -5.67 23.77 2.44
CA ILE A 65 -6.41 22.59 1.95
C ILE A 65 -6.50 21.49 3.00
N ILE A 66 -5.83 21.66 4.16
CA ILE A 66 -5.79 20.69 5.26
C ILE A 66 -6.96 20.95 6.20
N ALA A 67 -7.69 19.90 6.57
CA ALA A 67 -8.95 19.97 7.30
C ALA A 67 -8.86 20.74 8.65
N ASP A 68 -7.73 20.62 9.35
CA ASP A 68 -7.46 21.28 10.62
C ASP A 68 -6.48 22.45 10.50
N ASN A 69 -6.13 22.86 9.28
CA ASN A 69 -5.14 23.90 8.96
C ASN A 69 -3.73 23.60 9.53
N SER A 70 -3.43 22.37 9.87
CA SER A 70 -2.10 21.97 10.36
C SER A 70 -1.09 21.83 9.22
N THR A 71 0.20 21.79 9.59
CA THR A 71 1.31 21.43 8.71
C THR A 71 2.02 20.19 9.23
N ALA A 72 2.85 19.56 8.40
CA ALA A 72 3.72 18.46 8.81
C ALA A 72 5.14 18.93 9.19
N ASP A 73 5.33 20.22 9.49
CA ASP A 73 6.66 20.82 9.73
C ASP A 73 7.43 20.11 10.84
N VAL A 74 6.73 19.73 11.90
CA VAL A 74 7.25 18.90 12.98
C VAL A 74 6.71 17.46 12.90
N SER A 75 5.47 17.29 12.46
CA SER A 75 4.78 16.01 12.42
C SER A 75 4.96 15.21 13.70
N CYS A 76 5.41 13.95 13.62
CA CYS A 76 5.76 13.10 14.77
C CYS A 76 7.18 13.35 15.28
N ASP A 77 7.96 14.23 14.64
CA ASP A 77 9.36 14.47 14.95
C ASP A 77 10.24 13.20 14.87
N SER A 78 9.85 12.27 13.99
CA SER A 78 10.58 11.01 13.83
C SER A 78 11.98 11.20 13.26
N TYR A 79 12.27 12.32 12.60
CA TYR A 79 13.61 12.69 12.17
C TYR A 79 14.60 12.71 13.36
N HIS A 80 14.16 13.26 14.49
CA HIS A 80 14.96 13.31 15.72
C HIS A 80 14.72 12.10 16.64
N LYS A 81 13.56 11.44 16.54
CA LYS A 81 13.07 10.40 17.46
C LYS A 81 13.02 8.98 16.87
N TYR A 82 13.67 8.73 15.74
CA TYR A 82 13.64 7.41 15.10
C TYR A 82 14.07 6.26 16.02
N LYS A 83 14.96 6.51 16.98
CA LYS A 83 15.37 5.49 17.96
C LYS A 83 14.24 5.09 18.93
N GLU A 84 13.42 6.07 19.30
CA GLU A 84 12.23 5.82 20.11
C GLU A 84 11.21 4.99 19.32
N ASP A 85 11.00 5.33 18.03
CA ASP A 85 10.11 4.59 17.14
C ASP A 85 10.61 3.16 16.88
N VAL A 86 11.92 2.96 16.71
CA VAL A 86 12.52 1.62 16.57
C VAL A 86 12.41 0.82 17.87
N ALA A 87 12.51 1.47 19.04
CA ALA A 87 12.28 0.81 20.34
C ALA A 87 10.84 0.29 20.47
N LEU A 88 9.85 1.02 19.96
CA LEU A 88 8.46 0.56 19.91
C LEU A 88 8.30 -0.67 19.00
N LEU A 89 8.93 -0.67 17.81
CA LEU A 89 8.92 -1.83 16.91
C LEU A 89 9.56 -3.07 17.53
N LYS A 90 10.69 -2.90 18.22
CA LYS A 90 11.33 -3.97 18.98
C LYS A 90 10.42 -4.51 20.08
N GLU A 91 9.80 -3.63 20.86
CA GLU A 91 8.87 -4.02 21.91
C GLU A 91 7.67 -4.78 21.31
N LEU A 92 7.13 -4.32 20.18
CA LEU A 92 6.08 -4.97 19.42
C LEU A 92 6.45 -6.40 19.00
N GLY A 93 7.74 -6.66 18.78
CA GLY A 93 8.22 -7.92 18.22
C GLY A 93 8.06 -7.97 16.70
N ALA A 94 8.08 -6.82 16.06
CA ALA A 94 8.01 -6.72 14.60
C ALA A 94 9.22 -7.40 13.94
N THR A 95 8.99 -8.16 12.86
CA THR A 95 10.05 -8.79 12.07
C THR A 95 10.67 -7.81 11.08
N HIS A 96 9.91 -6.79 10.68
CA HIS A 96 10.30 -5.78 9.73
C HIS A 96 9.58 -4.45 9.98
N TYR A 97 10.11 -3.41 9.39
CA TYR A 97 9.51 -2.09 9.34
C TYR A 97 9.53 -1.55 7.92
N ARG A 98 8.34 -1.20 7.39
CA ARG A 98 8.22 -0.52 6.12
C ARG A 98 8.17 0.98 6.32
N PHE A 99 9.05 1.71 5.67
CA PHE A 99 9.10 3.17 5.67
C PHE A 99 9.46 3.70 4.29
N SER A 100 9.18 4.97 4.02
CA SER A 100 9.64 5.61 2.79
C SER A 100 10.86 6.49 3.05
N ILE A 101 11.61 6.78 1.99
CA ILE A 101 12.71 7.74 2.01
C ILE A 101 12.26 9.04 1.33
N SER A 102 12.56 10.19 1.94
CA SER A 102 12.20 11.49 1.39
C SER A 102 13.18 11.88 0.28
N TRP A 103 12.68 11.91 -0.96
CA TRP A 103 13.47 12.33 -2.11
C TRP A 103 14.06 13.73 -1.93
N PRO A 104 13.28 14.79 -1.53
CA PRO A 104 13.82 16.13 -1.33
C PRO A 104 14.80 16.25 -0.15
N ARG A 105 14.87 15.26 0.76
CA ARG A 105 15.88 15.20 1.82
C ARG A 105 17.22 14.67 1.31
N ILE A 106 17.18 13.71 0.38
CA ILE A 106 18.38 13.07 -0.18
C ILE A 106 18.91 13.87 -1.38
N LEU A 107 18.02 14.31 -2.27
CA LEU A 107 18.34 15.10 -3.47
C LEU A 107 17.57 16.44 -3.46
N PRO A 108 18.06 17.46 -2.76
CA PRO A 108 17.31 18.69 -2.54
C PRO A 108 16.96 19.48 -3.82
N ASN A 109 17.76 19.35 -4.88
CA ASN A 109 17.46 19.94 -6.20
C ASN A 109 16.65 19.01 -7.10
N GLY A 110 16.26 17.80 -6.60
CA GLY A 110 15.53 16.79 -7.34
C GLY A 110 16.41 15.85 -8.18
N PHE A 111 17.66 16.21 -8.44
CA PHE A 111 18.57 15.49 -9.33
C PHE A 111 19.80 14.93 -8.58
N ASN A 112 20.45 13.92 -9.17
CA ASN A 112 21.57 13.20 -8.55
C ASN A 112 22.95 13.88 -8.75
N ASP A 113 22.99 15.11 -9.24
CA ASP A 113 24.18 15.95 -9.32
C ASP A 113 24.64 16.49 -7.95
N TYR A 114 23.74 16.52 -6.98
CA TYR A 114 24.06 16.80 -5.58
C TYR A 114 23.31 15.87 -4.65
N ILE A 115 24.03 15.06 -3.90
CA ILE A 115 23.51 14.17 -2.87
C ILE A 115 23.74 14.80 -1.50
N ASN A 116 22.68 15.04 -0.74
CA ASN A 116 22.78 15.63 0.59
C ASN A 116 23.30 14.61 1.61
N PRO A 117 24.52 14.80 2.14
CA PRO A 117 25.14 13.83 3.04
C PRO A 117 24.41 13.68 4.39
N LEU A 118 23.74 14.75 4.86
CA LEU A 118 22.97 14.70 6.13
C LEU A 118 21.68 13.90 5.95
N GLY A 119 21.00 14.08 4.81
CA GLY A 119 19.82 13.28 4.47
C GLY A 119 20.15 11.78 4.32
N VAL A 120 21.26 11.47 3.65
CA VAL A 120 21.74 10.07 3.55
C VAL A 120 22.10 9.51 4.92
N ALA A 121 22.79 10.29 5.76
CA ALA A 121 23.19 9.86 7.11
C ALA A 121 22.00 9.53 8.00
N TYR A 122 20.91 10.30 7.90
CA TYR A 122 19.68 10.01 8.64
C TYR A 122 19.15 8.60 8.33
N TYR A 123 18.97 8.25 7.06
CA TYR A 123 18.46 6.92 6.69
C TYR A 123 19.46 5.80 6.98
N LYS A 124 20.77 6.03 6.84
CA LYS A 124 21.79 5.05 7.29
C LYS A 124 21.67 4.77 8.78
N ASN A 125 21.47 5.82 9.58
CA ASN A 125 21.31 5.68 11.03
C ASN A 125 20.00 4.93 11.40
N LEU A 126 18.89 5.23 10.73
CA LEU A 126 17.62 4.51 10.92
C LEU A 126 17.78 3.02 10.55
N ILE A 127 18.36 2.72 9.39
CA ILE A 127 18.60 1.34 8.94
C ILE A 127 19.54 0.60 9.90
N ALA A 128 20.59 1.24 10.35
CA ALA A 128 21.52 0.65 11.31
C ALA A 128 20.83 0.35 12.66
N GLU A 129 19.98 1.25 13.14
CA GLU A 129 19.21 1.05 14.38
C GLU A 129 18.21 -0.11 14.24
N LEU A 130 17.50 -0.21 13.12
CA LEU A 130 16.60 -1.34 12.82
C LEU A 130 17.36 -2.67 12.83
N LYS A 131 18.49 -2.75 12.13
CA LYS A 131 19.35 -3.95 12.08
C LYS A 131 19.90 -4.34 13.46
N ALA A 132 20.36 -3.36 14.25
CA ALA A 132 20.83 -3.59 15.62
C ALA A 132 19.75 -4.21 16.51
N ASN A 133 18.47 -4.01 16.18
CA ASN A 133 17.31 -4.58 16.87
C ASN A 133 16.71 -5.81 16.17
N ASN A 134 17.38 -6.38 15.15
CA ASN A 134 16.92 -7.51 14.34
C ASN A 134 15.60 -7.25 13.60
N ILE A 135 15.37 -6.02 13.19
CA ILE A 135 14.20 -5.60 12.40
C ILE A 135 14.65 -5.36 10.96
N GLN A 136 14.04 -6.05 10.02
CA GLN A 136 14.39 -5.91 8.59
C GLN A 136 13.84 -4.59 8.04
N PRO A 137 14.66 -3.72 7.42
CA PRO A 137 14.17 -2.55 6.72
C PRO A 137 13.51 -2.95 5.39
N LEU A 138 12.29 -2.44 5.13
CA LEU A 138 11.57 -2.50 3.88
C LEU A 138 11.38 -1.05 3.40
N VAL A 139 11.92 -0.69 2.23
CA VAL A 139 12.04 0.71 1.83
C VAL A 139 11.17 1.03 0.62
N THR A 140 10.31 2.04 0.78
CA THR A 140 9.55 2.67 -0.30
C THR A 140 10.35 3.87 -0.83
N ILE A 141 10.62 3.90 -2.14
CA ILE A 141 11.43 4.93 -2.79
C ILE A 141 10.67 6.25 -2.85
N ILE A 142 9.38 6.24 -3.26
CA ILE A 142 8.53 7.42 -3.26
C ILE A 142 7.13 7.10 -2.70
N HIS A 143 6.66 7.97 -1.79
CA HIS A 143 5.35 7.84 -1.13
C HIS A 143 4.55 9.16 -1.20
N GLY A 144 4.32 9.65 -2.44
CA GLY A 144 3.52 10.85 -2.70
C GLY A 144 4.25 12.18 -2.46
N ASP A 145 5.42 12.19 -1.85
CA ASP A 145 6.19 13.37 -1.45
C ASP A 145 7.24 13.79 -2.49
N LEU A 146 6.81 13.94 -3.75
CA LEU A 146 7.68 14.38 -4.85
C LEU A 146 8.34 15.73 -4.51
N PRO A 147 9.66 15.93 -4.82
CA PRO A 147 10.27 17.25 -4.73
C PRO A 147 9.49 18.32 -5.50
N GLN A 148 9.23 19.47 -4.88
CA GLN A 148 8.47 20.56 -5.53
C GLN A 148 9.11 20.98 -6.85
N VAL A 149 10.42 21.03 -6.92
CA VAL A 149 11.17 21.39 -8.15
C VAL A 149 10.86 20.44 -9.31
N LEU A 150 10.67 19.16 -9.06
CA LEU A 150 10.31 18.18 -10.11
C LEU A 150 8.82 18.30 -10.49
N TYR A 151 7.96 18.61 -9.53
CA TYR A 151 6.55 18.91 -9.80
C TYR A 151 6.41 20.14 -10.71
N ASP A 152 7.16 21.20 -10.46
CA ASP A 152 7.18 22.43 -11.28
C ASP A 152 7.66 22.17 -12.71
N LEU A 153 8.44 21.12 -12.93
CA LEU A 153 8.86 20.62 -14.25
C LEU A 153 7.82 19.69 -14.91
N GLY A 154 6.63 19.50 -14.31
CA GLY A 154 5.55 18.67 -14.82
C GLY A 154 5.39 17.32 -14.09
N GLY A 155 6.22 17.04 -13.07
CA GLY A 155 6.06 15.92 -12.15
C GLY A 155 5.89 14.57 -12.84
N TYR A 156 4.91 13.80 -12.40
CA TYR A 156 4.60 12.46 -12.92
C TYR A 156 4.18 12.45 -14.41
N TYR A 157 3.74 13.60 -14.94
CA TYR A 157 3.35 13.75 -16.36
C TYR A 157 4.52 14.07 -17.28
N ASN A 158 5.67 14.46 -16.73
CA ASN A 158 6.85 14.73 -17.54
C ASN A 158 7.45 13.44 -18.08
N ALA A 159 7.71 13.40 -19.39
CA ALA A 159 8.31 12.23 -20.05
C ALA A 159 9.69 11.83 -19.49
N SER A 160 10.38 12.75 -18.81
CA SER A 160 11.65 12.48 -18.14
C SER A 160 11.51 11.90 -16.73
N PHE A 161 10.30 11.85 -16.16
CA PHE A 161 10.08 11.32 -14.82
C PHE A 161 10.64 9.89 -14.63
N PRO A 162 10.48 8.96 -15.60
CA PRO A 162 11.09 7.64 -15.50
C PRO A 162 12.62 7.66 -15.31
N ASP A 163 13.32 8.62 -15.92
CA ASP A 163 14.76 8.76 -15.74
C ASP A 163 15.09 9.39 -14.38
N TRP A 164 14.32 10.38 -13.93
CA TRP A 164 14.52 10.99 -12.62
C TRP A 164 14.34 9.97 -11.49
N LEU A 165 13.28 9.14 -11.55
CA LEU A 165 13.05 8.11 -10.54
C LEU A 165 14.14 7.04 -10.56
N ARG A 166 14.59 6.61 -11.76
CA ARG A 166 15.73 5.68 -11.91
C ARG A 166 16.99 6.24 -11.25
N ASP A 167 17.28 7.52 -11.47
CA ASP A 167 18.49 8.16 -10.94
C ASP A 167 18.42 8.33 -9.42
N PHE A 168 17.26 8.63 -8.87
CA PHE A 168 17.04 8.62 -7.41
C PHE A 168 17.15 7.19 -6.83
N ALA A 169 16.55 6.21 -7.49
CA ALA A 169 16.64 4.81 -7.08
C ALA A 169 18.09 4.31 -7.09
N ARG A 170 18.91 4.73 -8.07
CA ARG A 170 20.34 4.43 -8.11
C ARG A 170 21.05 4.91 -6.84
N VAL A 171 20.80 6.16 -6.42
CA VAL A 171 21.35 6.70 -5.17
C VAL A 171 20.88 5.88 -3.98
N ALA A 172 19.59 5.51 -3.92
CA ALA A 172 19.04 4.68 -2.84
C ALA A 172 19.70 3.29 -2.78
N PHE A 173 19.91 2.65 -3.93
CA PHE A 173 20.57 1.34 -4.01
C PHE A 173 22.06 1.40 -3.66
N ASP A 174 22.76 2.46 -4.09
CA ASP A 174 24.18 2.66 -3.75
C ASP A 174 24.39 2.91 -2.26
N GLU A 175 23.51 3.70 -1.63
CA GLU A 175 23.67 4.12 -0.24
C GLU A 175 23.10 3.14 0.79
N PHE A 176 22.05 2.37 0.43
CA PHE A 176 21.30 1.56 1.40
C PHE A 176 21.14 0.08 0.99
N GLY A 177 21.41 -0.28 -0.26
CA GLY A 177 20.99 -1.56 -0.82
C GLY A 177 21.70 -2.79 -0.24
N ASP A 178 22.85 -2.64 0.39
CA ASP A 178 23.51 -3.76 1.08
C ASP A 178 22.70 -4.25 2.28
N ASP A 179 21.93 -3.35 2.90
CA ASP A 179 21.15 -3.60 4.10
C ASP A 179 19.66 -3.81 3.83
N VAL A 180 19.14 -3.31 2.70
CA VAL A 180 17.72 -3.38 2.32
C VAL A 180 17.49 -4.53 1.35
N LYS A 181 16.53 -5.41 1.66
CA LYS A 181 16.22 -6.59 0.83
C LYS A 181 14.83 -6.54 0.16
N TYR A 182 13.98 -5.60 0.54
CA TYR A 182 12.68 -5.37 -0.06
C TYR A 182 12.53 -3.90 -0.41
N TRP A 183 12.35 -3.64 -1.69
CA TRP A 183 12.19 -2.31 -2.25
C TRP A 183 10.81 -2.14 -2.86
N PHE A 184 10.21 -0.98 -2.63
CA PHE A 184 8.98 -0.57 -3.27
C PHE A 184 9.23 0.71 -4.05
N THR A 185 9.01 0.68 -5.35
CA THR A 185 9.36 1.81 -6.23
C THR A 185 8.46 3.00 -5.97
N ILE A 186 7.16 2.79 -6.06
CA ILE A 186 6.11 3.81 -5.93
C ILE A 186 5.00 3.26 -5.05
N ASN A 187 4.56 4.05 -4.06
CA ASN A 187 3.37 3.75 -3.28
C ASN A 187 2.14 4.35 -3.96
N GLU A 188 1.08 3.54 -4.09
CA GLU A 188 -0.25 3.94 -4.57
C GLU A 188 -0.23 4.88 -5.79
N PRO A 189 0.38 4.44 -6.91
CA PRO A 189 0.60 5.32 -8.06
C PRO A 189 -0.70 5.88 -8.65
N HIS A 190 -1.84 5.24 -8.42
CA HIS A 190 -3.15 5.72 -8.85
C HIS A 190 -3.45 7.10 -8.25
N GLU A 191 -3.17 7.29 -6.95
CA GLU A 191 -3.38 8.56 -6.24
C GLU A 191 -2.55 9.71 -6.81
N SER A 192 -1.43 9.40 -7.45
CA SER A 192 -0.56 10.39 -8.10
C SER A 192 -1.09 10.90 -9.44
N CYS A 193 -2.07 10.23 -10.06
CA CYS A 193 -2.52 10.47 -11.43
C CYS A 193 -3.97 10.98 -11.57
N ILE A 194 -4.73 11.10 -10.48
CA ILE A 194 -6.18 11.38 -10.57
C ILE A 194 -6.56 12.86 -10.72
N TYR A 195 -5.64 13.79 -10.43
CA TYR A 195 -5.99 15.21 -10.24
C TYR A 195 -6.18 16.02 -11.52
N ASP A 196 -5.66 15.58 -12.67
CA ASP A 196 -5.63 16.36 -13.93
C ASP A 196 -6.63 15.90 -15.00
N GLY A 197 -7.67 15.19 -14.59
CA GLY A 197 -8.68 14.62 -15.48
C GLY A 197 -8.23 13.30 -16.13
N VAL A 198 -9.22 12.46 -16.50
CA VAL A 198 -8.99 11.07 -16.88
C VAL A 198 -8.09 10.87 -18.11
N VAL A 199 -8.12 11.81 -19.07
CA VAL A 199 -7.31 11.71 -20.30
C VAL A 199 -5.81 11.76 -19.93
N LYS A 200 -5.42 12.74 -19.12
CA LYS A 200 -4.03 12.86 -18.65
C LYS A 200 -3.68 11.77 -17.64
N ALA A 201 -4.66 11.28 -16.86
CA ALA A 201 -4.42 10.22 -15.89
C ALA A 201 -3.84 8.96 -16.55
N TYR A 202 -4.36 8.53 -17.72
CA TYR A 202 -3.82 7.36 -18.42
C TYR A 202 -2.38 7.56 -18.91
N ASP A 203 -2.03 8.76 -19.37
CA ASP A 203 -0.65 9.09 -19.74
C ASP A 203 0.28 9.06 -18.52
N CYS A 204 -0.18 9.59 -17.37
CA CYS A 204 0.53 9.52 -16.10
C CYS A 204 0.76 8.06 -15.67
N VAL A 205 -0.27 7.22 -15.71
CA VAL A 205 -0.16 5.79 -15.38
C VAL A 205 0.87 5.08 -16.26
N ALA A 206 0.82 5.32 -17.58
CA ALA A 206 1.80 4.75 -18.51
C ALA A 206 3.24 5.21 -18.17
N ASN A 207 3.39 6.47 -17.77
CA ASN A 207 4.68 7.03 -17.39
C ASN A 207 5.21 6.41 -16.07
N LEU A 208 4.33 6.20 -15.08
CA LEU A 208 4.69 5.53 -13.83
C LEU A 208 5.06 4.05 -14.03
N LEU A 209 4.37 3.34 -14.94
CA LEU A 209 4.75 1.97 -15.32
C LEU A 209 6.15 1.91 -15.95
N ARG A 210 6.45 2.85 -16.87
CA ARG A 210 7.80 3.00 -17.46
C ARG A 210 8.86 3.31 -16.40
N ALA A 211 8.52 4.20 -15.46
CA ALA A 211 9.41 4.58 -14.37
C ALA A 211 9.75 3.38 -13.47
N HIS A 212 8.72 2.63 -13.07
CA HIS A 212 8.90 1.40 -12.29
C HIS A 212 9.77 0.38 -13.04
N ALA A 213 9.47 0.12 -14.30
CA ALA A 213 10.23 -0.84 -15.11
C ALA A 213 11.72 -0.44 -15.21
N LYS A 214 12.02 0.86 -15.44
CA LYS A 214 13.41 1.36 -15.45
C LYS A 214 14.13 1.12 -14.13
N VAL A 215 13.45 1.31 -12.99
CA VAL A 215 14.04 1.06 -11.67
C VAL A 215 14.28 -0.44 -11.45
N TRP A 216 13.33 -1.28 -11.84
CA TRP A 216 13.48 -2.74 -11.71
C TRP A 216 14.64 -3.27 -12.56
N HIS A 217 14.74 -2.86 -13.83
CA HIS A 217 15.83 -3.24 -14.72
C HIS A 217 17.19 -2.73 -14.20
N LEU A 218 17.25 -1.49 -13.74
CA LEU A 218 18.45 -0.96 -13.10
C LEU A 218 18.91 -1.85 -11.94
N TYR A 219 17.97 -2.27 -11.08
CA TYR A 219 18.32 -3.14 -9.96
C TYR A 219 18.75 -4.52 -10.40
N ASP A 220 18.03 -5.11 -11.35
CA ASP A 220 18.31 -6.45 -11.86
C ASP A 220 19.69 -6.55 -12.51
N GLU A 221 20.02 -5.58 -13.34
CA GLU A 221 21.26 -5.56 -14.13
C GLU A 221 22.50 -5.18 -13.30
N GLU A 222 22.37 -4.20 -12.38
CA GLU A 222 23.54 -3.62 -11.71
C GLU A 222 23.68 -4.01 -10.22
N TYR A 223 22.60 -4.39 -9.54
CA TYR A 223 22.57 -4.54 -8.08
C TYR A 223 22.19 -5.93 -7.59
N ARG A 224 21.25 -6.61 -8.23
CA ARG A 224 20.64 -7.86 -7.72
C ARG A 224 21.70 -8.93 -7.41
N SER A 225 22.71 -9.08 -8.26
CA SER A 225 23.76 -10.10 -8.08
C SER A 225 24.59 -9.94 -6.80
N ARG A 226 24.68 -8.71 -6.26
CA ARG A 226 25.46 -8.39 -5.05
C ARG A 226 24.59 -8.10 -3.83
N GLN A 227 23.39 -7.53 -4.03
CA GLN A 227 22.52 -7.11 -2.93
C GLN A 227 21.43 -8.13 -2.59
N HIS A 228 21.06 -9.00 -3.53
CA HIS A 228 20.09 -10.10 -3.36
C HIS A 228 18.71 -9.65 -2.85
N GLY A 229 18.24 -8.47 -3.25
CA GLY A 229 16.94 -7.93 -2.88
C GLY A 229 15.83 -8.25 -3.89
N LYS A 230 14.61 -7.90 -3.50
CA LYS A 230 13.39 -8.00 -4.30
C LYS A 230 12.77 -6.62 -4.49
N ILE A 231 12.17 -6.38 -5.65
CA ILE A 231 11.49 -5.12 -6.00
C ILE A 231 10.02 -5.38 -6.37
N SER A 232 9.15 -4.50 -5.91
CA SER A 232 7.74 -4.42 -6.31
C SER A 232 7.28 -2.97 -6.39
N MET A 233 6.12 -2.74 -7.00
CA MET A 233 5.31 -1.53 -6.82
C MET A 233 4.27 -1.82 -5.74
N VAL A 234 3.85 -0.82 -4.97
CA VAL A 234 2.75 -0.97 -4.01
C VAL A 234 1.48 -0.40 -4.60
N LEU A 235 0.47 -1.23 -4.79
CA LEU A 235 -0.81 -0.82 -5.36
C LEU A 235 -1.88 -0.75 -4.27
N ASN A 236 -2.78 0.23 -4.34
CA ASN A 236 -3.96 0.28 -3.50
C ASN A 236 -5.11 -0.49 -4.16
N LEU A 237 -5.80 -1.29 -3.40
CA LEU A 237 -6.90 -2.09 -3.89
C LEU A 237 -7.84 -2.50 -2.76
N ASN A 238 -9.13 -2.41 -3.02
CA ASN A 238 -10.17 -2.99 -2.21
C ASN A 238 -10.87 -4.12 -2.98
N TRP A 239 -11.56 -5.00 -2.24
CA TRP A 239 -12.45 -5.95 -2.88
C TRP A 239 -13.72 -5.24 -3.36
N TYR A 240 -14.16 -5.57 -4.56
CA TYR A 240 -15.42 -5.10 -5.13
C TYR A 240 -16.39 -6.28 -5.22
N GLU A 241 -17.39 -6.29 -4.35
CA GLU A 241 -18.39 -7.34 -4.26
C GLU A 241 -19.54 -7.06 -5.25
N PRO A 242 -19.91 -7.99 -6.13
CA PRO A 242 -21.11 -7.82 -6.94
C PRO A 242 -22.37 -7.73 -6.05
N GLU A 243 -23.26 -6.74 -6.30
CA GLU A 243 -24.47 -6.52 -5.51
C GLU A 243 -25.39 -7.76 -5.51
N THR A 244 -25.43 -8.47 -6.64
CA THR A 244 -26.21 -9.70 -6.79
C THR A 244 -25.41 -10.77 -7.54
N ASN A 245 -25.94 -12.00 -7.57
CA ASN A 245 -25.39 -13.09 -8.39
C ASN A 245 -25.78 -13.00 -9.89
N LYS A 246 -26.36 -11.90 -10.35
CA LYS A 246 -26.64 -11.68 -11.78
C LYS A 246 -25.33 -11.52 -12.53
N THR A 247 -25.30 -12.02 -13.75
CA THR A 247 -24.12 -11.95 -14.63
C THR A 247 -23.61 -10.53 -14.82
N ASP A 248 -24.52 -9.57 -14.97
CA ASP A 248 -24.17 -8.16 -15.21
C ASP A 248 -23.44 -7.54 -13.99
N ASP A 249 -23.89 -7.83 -12.76
CA ASP A 249 -23.25 -7.34 -11.56
C ASP A 249 -21.88 -7.99 -11.32
N ILE A 250 -21.74 -9.30 -11.66
CA ILE A 250 -20.46 -10.01 -11.59
C ILE A 250 -19.47 -9.39 -12.60
N ILE A 251 -19.92 -9.11 -13.82
CA ILE A 251 -19.09 -8.44 -14.85
C ILE A 251 -18.73 -7.02 -14.41
N ALA A 252 -19.66 -6.28 -13.79
CA ALA A 252 -19.40 -4.93 -13.28
C ALA A 252 -18.34 -4.94 -12.18
N ALA A 253 -18.42 -5.88 -11.23
CA ALA A 253 -17.42 -6.02 -10.17
C ALA A 253 -16.05 -6.38 -10.74
N GLU A 254 -15.95 -7.34 -11.67
CA GLU A 254 -14.69 -7.68 -12.34
C GLU A 254 -14.16 -6.49 -13.17
N THR A 255 -15.01 -5.75 -13.86
CA THR A 255 -14.62 -4.53 -14.57
C THR A 255 -13.96 -3.53 -13.61
N LYS A 256 -14.59 -3.29 -12.45
CA LYS A 256 -14.03 -2.40 -11.42
C LYS A 256 -12.67 -2.91 -10.90
N MET A 257 -12.52 -4.22 -10.65
CA MET A 257 -11.24 -4.83 -10.28
C MET A 257 -10.15 -4.55 -11.31
N GLN A 258 -10.46 -4.72 -12.59
CA GLN A 258 -9.51 -4.50 -13.69
C GLN A 258 -9.17 -3.02 -13.89
N PHE A 259 -10.09 -2.09 -13.67
CA PHE A 259 -9.84 -0.65 -13.71
C PHE A 259 -9.10 -0.12 -12.47
N SER A 260 -9.16 -0.81 -11.34
CA SER A 260 -8.44 -0.48 -10.11
C SER A 260 -7.06 -1.15 -10.08
N TRP A 261 -7.01 -2.44 -9.79
CA TRP A 261 -5.75 -3.18 -9.77
C TRP A 261 -5.14 -3.37 -11.16
N GLY A 262 -5.95 -3.82 -12.12
CA GLY A 262 -5.47 -4.18 -13.46
C GLY A 262 -4.80 -3.02 -14.17
N LEU A 263 -5.17 -1.79 -13.85
CA LEU A 263 -4.54 -0.58 -14.38
C LEU A 263 -3.00 -0.59 -14.27
N PHE A 264 -2.47 -1.14 -13.19
CA PHE A 264 -1.03 -1.34 -13.00
C PHE A 264 -0.66 -2.83 -12.99
N GLY A 265 -1.35 -3.63 -12.18
CA GLY A 265 -0.98 -5.02 -11.93
C GLY A 265 -1.00 -5.88 -13.18
N HIS A 266 -1.97 -5.70 -14.09
CA HIS A 266 -2.03 -6.43 -15.35
C HIS A 266 -0.84 -6.08 -16.26
N ALA A 267 -0.48 -4.78 -16.34
CA ALA A 267 0.67 -4.36 -17.12
C ALA A 267 1.98 -4.94 -16.55
N LEU A 268 2.17 -4.91 -15.23
CA LEU A 268 3.37 -5.46 -14.59
C LEU A 268 3.49 -6.98 -14.79
N TYR A 269 2.38 -7.71 -14.80
CA TYR A 269 2.41 -9.17 -14.91
C TYR A 269 2.36 -9.65 -16.37
N HIS A 270 1.50 -9.03 -17.21
CA HIS A 270 1.27 -9.43 -18.58
C HIS A 270 1.93 -8.52 -19.63
N GLY A 271 2.36 -7.31 -19.23
CA GLY A 271 3.06 -6.33 -20.06
C GLY A 271 2.14 -5.30 -20.75
N ASP A 272 0.82 -5.47 -20.72
CA ASP A 272 -0.14 -4.60 -21.39
C ASP A 272 -1.36 -4.32 -20.48
N TRP A 273 -2.22 -3.41 -20.91
CA TRP A 273 -3.47 -3.08 -20.25
C TRP A 273 -4.45 -4.26 -20.24
N PRO A 274 -5.35 -4.35 -19.25
CA PRO A 274 -6.45 -5.31 -19.26
C PRO A 274 -7.28 -5.20 -20.53
N PRO A 275 -7.66 -6.32 -21.19
CA PRO A 275 -8.46 -6.30 -22.42
C PRO A 275 -9.77 -5.51 -22.30
N ILE A 276 -10.42 -5.57 -21.12
CA ILE A 276 -11.65 -4.83 -20.85
C ILE A 276 -11.42 -3.31 -20.87
N MET A 277 -10.30 -2.82 -20.36
CA MET A 277 -9.95 -1.40 -20.40
C MET A 277 -9.70 -0.94 -21.84
N LYS A 278 -8.90 -1.70 -22.60
CA LYS A 278 -8.63 -1.39 -24.01
C LYS A 278 -9.91 -1.29 -24.82
N SER A 279 -10.84 -2.25 -24.64
CA SER A 279 -12.10 -2.29 -25.41
C SER A 279 -13.05 -1.16 -24.99
N ARG A 280 -13.26 -0.93 -23.69
CA ARG A 280 -14.19 0.10 -23.21
C ARG A 280 -13.68 1.50 -23.51
N ILE A 281 -12.45 1.83 -23.14
CA ILE A 281 -11.88 3.16 -23.36
C ILE A 281 -11.75 3.43 -24.85
N GLY A 282 -11.38 2.44 -25.66
CA GLY A 282 -11.31 2.58 -27.12
C GLY A 282 -12.66 2.88 -27.76
N LEU A 283 -13.73 2.16 -27.33
CA LEU A 283 -15.09 2.41 -27.81
C LEU A 283 -15.59 3.80 -27.39
N ARG A 284 -15.45 4.15 -26.10
CA ARG A 284 -15.90 5.45 -25.59
C ARG A 284 -15.15 6.59 -26.26
N SER A 285 -13.82 6.51 -26.39
CA SER A 285 -13.02 7.53 -27.08
C SER A 285 -13.53 7.80 -28.50
N LYS A 286 -13.87 6.73 -29.24
CA LYS A 286 -14.46 6.87 -30.59
C LYS A 286 -15.82 7.57 -30.56
N LEU A 287 -16.69 7.22 -29.62
CA LEU A 287 -18.03 7.82 -29.48
C LEU A 287 -17.95 9.29 -29.02
N GLU A 288 -16.95 9.62 -28.23
CA GLU A 288 -16.64 10.97 -27.74
C GLU A 288 -15.90 11.83 -28.77
N GLY A 289 -15.59 11.28 -29.96
CA GLY A 289 -14.99 12.02 -31.05
C GLY A 289 -13.47 12.11 -31.06
N TYR A 290 -12.80 11.33 -30.23
CA TYR A 290 -11.33 11.25 -30.24
C TYR A 290 -10.83 10.47 -31.47
N ALA A 291 -9.76 10.95 -32.09
CA ALA A 291 -9.14 10.29 -33.23
C ALA A 291 -8.46 8.95 -32.90
N LYS A 292 -8.06 8.78 -31.64
CA LYS A 292 -7.43 7.57 -31.06
C LYS A 292 -8.01 7.27 -29.69
N SER A 293 -7.76 6.07 -29.19
CA SER A 293 -8.06 5.73 -27.81
C SER A 293 -7.36 6.71 -26.84
N ARG A 294 -8.05 7.12 -25.79
CA ARG A 294 -7.47 7.91 -24.67
C ARG A 294 -6.50 7.08 -23.83
N LEU A 295 -6.66 5.76 -23.85
CA LEU A 295 -5.69 4.84 -23.23
C LEU A 295 -4.47 4.73 -24.15
N PRO A 296 -3.26 5.09 -23.69
CA PRO A 296 -2.04 4.97 -24.48
C PRO A 296 -1.79 3.53 -24.93
N GLU A 297 -1.32 3.34 -26.14
CA GLU A 297 -0.90 2.03 -26.63
C GLU A 297 0.59 1.81 -26.29
N PHE A 298 0.91 0.69 -25.67
CA PHE A 298 2.28 0.24 -25.52
C PHE A 298 2.76 -0.45 -26.80
N THR A 299 3.97 -0.13 -27.22
CA THR A 299 4.66 -0.88 -28.27
C THR A 299 5.01 -2.28 -27.78
N GLN A 300 5.28 -3.22 -28.69
CA GLN A 300 5.69 -4.58 -28.29
C GLN A 300 6.99 -4.56 -27.48
N GLU A 301 7.88 -3.61 -27.75
CA GLU A 301 9.11 -3.42 -26.97
C GLU A 301 8.81 -2.98 -25.53
N GLU A 302 7.91 -2.01 -25.35
CA GLU A 302 7.45 -1.56 -24.03
C GLU A 302 6.72 -2.67 -23.27
N ILE A 303 5.85 -3.44 -23.94
CA ILE A 303 5.18 -4.60 -23.34
C ILE A 303 6.22 -5.60 -22.78
N ASN A 304 7.23 -5.93 -23.57
CA ASN A 304 8.29 -6.83 -23.16
C ASN A 304 9.17 -6.24 -22.03
N TYR A 305 9.34 -4.91 -22.02
CA TYR A 305 10.14 -4.21 -21.03
C TYR A 305 9.42 -4.07 -19.68
N ILE A 306 8.10 -3.90 -19.69
CA ILE A 306 7.29 -3.75 -18.46
C ILE A 306 6.95 -5.12 -17.87
N LYS A 307 6.71 -6.12 -18.72
CA LYS A 307 6.27 -7.45 -18.28
C LYS A 307 7.26 -8.11 -17.33
N GLY A 308 6.77 -8.54 -16.17
CA GLY A 308 7.55 -9.29 -15.20
C GLY A 308 8.47 -8.43 -14.32
N THR A 309 8.33 -7.10 -14.35
CA THR A 309 9.13 -6.18 -13.53
C THR A 309 8.68 -6.10 -12.07
N ASN A 310 8.16 -7.18 -11.51
CA ASN A 310 7.84 -7.29 -10.09
C ASN A 310 8.24 -8.67 -9.58
N ASP A 311 8.92 -8.70 -8.44
CA ASP A 311 9.41 -9.96 -7.85
C ASP A 311 8.36 -10.59 -6.91
N PHE A 312 7.39 -9.82 -6.48
CA PHE A 312 6.22 -10.22 -5.66
C PHE A 312 5.15 -9.14 -5.80
N PHE A 313 3.93 -9.40 -5.35
CA PHE A 313 2.88 -8.38 -5.31
C PHE A 313 2.79 -7.75 -3.93
N ALA A 314 2.91 -6.43 -3.88
CA ALA A 314 2.74 -5.60 -2.69
C ALA A 314 1.49 -4.73 -2.85
N PHE A 315 0.64 -4.69 -1.82
CA PHE A 315 -0.57 -3.91 -1.90
C PHE A 315 -1.08 -3.41 -0.54
N ASN A 316 -1.76 -2.26 -0.60
CA ASN A 316 -2.51 -1.68 0.50
C ASN A 316 -3.99 -2.01 0.32
N SER A 317 -4.65 -2.45 1.37
CA SER A 317 -6.09 -2.74 1.30
C SER A 317 -6.75 -2.55 2.66
N TYR A 318 -7.85 -1.81 2.69
CA TYR A 318 -8.46 -1.36 3.94
C TYR A 318 -9.94 -1.74 4.08
N THR A 319 -10.65 -1.90 2.97
CA THR A 319 -12.11 -2.01 2.97
C THR A 319 -12.62 -2.84 1.80
N THR A 320 -13.93 -2.82 1.61
CA THR A 320 -14.65 -3.46 0.50
C THR A 320 -15.73 -2.49 0.05
N SER A 321 -16.08 -2.52 -1.24
CA SER A 321 -17.25 -1.83 -1.77
C SER A 321 -18.16 -2.83 -2.47
N ILE A 322 -19.47 -2.50 -2.58
CA ILE A 322 -20.43 -3.22 -3.40
C ILE A 322 -20.49 -2.54 -4.76
N VAL A 323 -20.55 -3.34 -5.82
CA VAL A 323 -20.62 -2.86 -7.20
C VAL A 323 -21.81 -3.51 -7.92
N ARG A 324 -22.51 -2.70 -8.70
CA ARG A 324 -23.58 -3.18 -9.59
C ARG A 324 -23.45 -2.61 -10.97
N ALA A 325 -24.00 -3.33 -11.93
CA ALA A 325 -24.18 -2.85 -13.29
C ALA A 325 -25.13 -1.64 -13.34
N ILE A 326 -24.85 -0.75 -14.25
CA ILE A 326 -25.72 0.38 -14.62
C ILE A 326 -25.90 0.38 -16.13
N ASP A 327 -26.87 1.16 -16.62
CA ASP A 327 -26.96 1.46 -18.04
C ASP A 327 -25.68 2.15 -18.51
N GLU A 328 -25.32 1.94 -19.77
CA GLU A 328 -24.10 2.55 -20.32
C GLU A 328 -24.15 4.08 -20.13
N PRO A 329 -23.14 4.68 -19.51
CA PRO A 329 -23.11 6.12 -19.26
C PRO A 329 -23.23 6.95 -20.54
N GLU A 330 -23.96 8.05 -20.51
CA GLU A 330 -24.08 8.97 -21.63
C GLU A 330 -22.72 9.43 -22.13
N ILE A 331 -22.66 9.73 -23.43
CA ILE A 331 -21.45 10.26 -24.05
C ILE A 331 -21.35 11.75 -23.73
N GLY A 332 -20.20 12.17 -23.18
CA GLY A 332 -19.91 13.56 -22.77
C GLY A 332 -18.44 13.72 -22.44
N GLU A 333 -18.13 14.68 -21.56
CA GLU A 333 -16.78 14.82 -21.03
C GLU A 333 -16.36 13.54 -20.29
N PRO A 334 -15.23 12.94 -20.65
CA PRO A 334 -14.80 11.67 -20.07
C PRO A 334 -14.42 11.82 -18.59
N THR A 335 -14.88 10.88 -17.78
CA THR A 335 -14.47 10.71 -16.39
C THR A 335 -14.08 9.27 -16.13
N SER A 336 -13.39 9.03 -15.02
CA SER A 336 -13.07 7.68 -14.55
C SER A 336 -14.34 6.84 -14.36
N GLU A 337 -15.39 7.44 -13.80
CA GLU A 337 -16.68 6.78 -13.57
C GLU A 337 -17.37 6.37 -14.87
N THR A 338 -17.38 7.27 -15.88
CA THR A 338 -17.98 6.96 -17.18
C THR A 338 -17.18 5.90 -17.95
N ASP A 339 -15.86 5.89 -17.81
CA ASP A 339 -15.02 4.85 -18.45
C ASP A 339 -15.23 3.48 -17.81
N ILE A 340 -15.35 3.42 -16.47
CA ILE A 340 -15.62 2.17 -15.75
C ILE A 340 -17.07 1.72 -15.99
N GLY A 341 -18.04 2.64 -15.91
CA GLY A 341 -19.45 2.37 -16.19
C GLY A 341 -20.11 1.41 -15.20
N VAL A 342 -19.84 1.59 -13.91
CA VAL A 342 -20.45 0.81 -12.83
C VAL A 342 -20.88 1.76 -11.70
N TYR A 343 -21.79 1.29 -10.85
CA TYR A 343 -22.14 1.99 -9.60
C TYR A 343 -21.47 1.29 -8.43
N GLU A 344 -20.73 2.05 -7.64
CA GLU A 344 -20.03 1.60 -6.44
C GLU A 344 -20.61 2.29 -5.21
N TYR A 345 -20.78 1.53 -4.12
CA TYR A 345 -21.20 2.07 -2.84
C TYR A 345 -20.74 1.19 -1.67
N GLN A 346 -20.83 1.76 -0.47
CA GLN A 346 -20.65 1.04 0.79
C GLN A 346 -21.93 1.16 1.61
N PRO A 347 -22.55 0.05 2.06
CA PRO A 347 -23.75 0.09 2.90
C PRO A 347 -23.55 0.88 4.19
N ASP A 348 -24.56 1.66 4.59
CA ASP A 348 -24.51 2.49 5.79
C ASP A 348 -24.42 1.67 7.08
N GLU A 349 -24.95 0.45 7.08
CA GLU A 349 -24.90 -0.50 8.20
C GLU A 349 -23.50 -1.08 8.45
N TRP A 350 -22.57 -0.95 7.53
CA TRP A 350 -21.18 -1.35 7.78
C TRP A 350 -20.51 -0.41 8.78
N ILE A 351 -19.73 -0.97 9.71
CA ILE A 351 -19.04 -0.19 10.74
C ILE A 351 -18.12 0.84 10.06
N SER A 352 -18.36 2.12 10.36
CA SER A 352 -17.61 3.24 9.84
C SER A 352 -16.31 3.48 10.63
N SER A 353 -15.34 4.12 10.00
CA SER A 353 -14.18 4.69 10.66
C SER A 353 -14.24 6.23 10.64
N ALA A 354 -13.18 6.90 11.09
CA ALA A 354 -13.05 8.35 10.95
C ALA A 354 -12.82 8.77 9.49
N SER A 355 -12.29 7.88 8.66
CA SER A 355 -12.11 8.09 7.23
C SER A 355 -13.40 7.69 6.50
N PRO A 356 -14.11 8.59 5.80
CA PRO A 356 -15.43 8.29 5.21
C PRO A 356 -15.43 7.12 4.22
N TRP A 357 -14.31 6.89 3.53
CA TRP A 357 -14.13 5.81 2.56
C TRP A 357 -13.88 4.44 3.18
N LEU A 358 -13.57 4.37 4.50
CA LEU A 358 -13.16 3.14 5.16
C LEU A 358 -14.30 2.56 6.02
N LYS A 359 -14.85 1.44 5.59
CA LYS A 359 -15.76 0.59 6.36
C LYS A 359 -15.04 -0.71 6.78
N VAL A 360 -15.44 -1.28 7.91
CA VAL A 360 -14.88 -2.55 8.43
C VAL A 360 -15.53 -3.73 7.75
N VAL A 361 -14.84 -4.36 6.79
CA VAL A 361 -15.40 -5.45 5.96
C VAL A 361 -14.36 -6.56 5.73
N PRO A 362 -13.96 -7.30 6.78
CA PRO A 362 -12.82 -8.22 6.73
C PRO A 362 -13.01 -9.41 5.79
N TRP A 363 -14.24 -9.86 5.54
CA TRP A 363 -14.50 -10.97 4.61
C TRP A 363 -14.08 -10.66 3.16
N GLY A 364 -14.04 -9.39 2.78
CA GLY A 364 -13.58 -8.97 1.46
C GLY A 364 -12.09 -9.24 1.25
N MET A 365 -11.27 -9.15 2.29
CA MET A 365 -9.83 -9.47 2.21
C MET A 365 -9.59 -10.90 1.75
N ARG A 366 -10.33 -11.90 2.26
CA ARG A 366 -10.20 -13.29 1.80
C ARG A 366 -10.59 -13.45 0.33
N LYS A 367 -11.66 -12.78 -0.12
CA LYS A 367 -12.10 -12.81 -1.53
C LYS A 367 -11.08 -12.16 -2.44
N LEU A 368 -10.52 -11.02 -2.04
CA LEU A 368 -9.45 -10.32 -2.75
C LEU A 368 -8.22 -11.22 -2.93
N LEU A 369 -7.77 -11.87 -1.86
CA LEU A 369 -6.61 -12.77 -1.90
C LEU A 369 -6.85 -13.98 -2.81
N ARG A 370 -8.07 -14.53 -2.83
CA ARG A 370 -8.47 -15.59 -3.75
C ARG A 370 -8.47 -15.13 -5.20
N TRP A 371 -8.92 -13.89 -5.46
CA TRP A 371 -8.90 -13.30 -6.79
C TRP A 371 -7.47 -13.18 -7.30
N PHE A 372 -6.51 -12.70 -6.50
CA PHE A 372 -5.09 -12.68 -6.87
C PHE A 372 -4.57 -14.06 -7.27
N LYS A 373 -4.91 -15.08 -6.49
CA LYS A 373 -4.49 -16.44 -6.80
C LYS A 373 -5.01 -16.92 -8.14
N GLN A 374 -6.26 -16.58 -8.47
CA GLN A 374 -6.91 -17.01 -9.71
C GLN A 374 -6.38 -16.22 -10.92
N GLU A 375 -6.27 -14.91 -10.78
CA GLU A 375 -5.91 -14.01 -11.87
C GLU A 375 -4.41 -14.07 -12.20
N TYR A 376 -3.54 -14.21 -11.20
CA TYR A 376 -2.09 -14.12 -11.33
C TYR A 376 -1.33 -15.38 -10.90
N PHE A 377 -1.97 -16.55 -10.93
CA PHE A 377 -1.32 -17.85 -10.69
C PHE A 377 -0.60 -17.96 -9.33
N ASN A 378 -1.21 -17.42 -8.27
CA ASN A 378 -0.75 -17.52 -6.88
C ASN A 378 0.65 -16.92 -6.62
N PRO A 379 0.89 -15.63 -6.94
CA PRO A 379 2.16 -14.98 -6.66
C PRO A 379 2.41 -14.85 -5.16
N GLU A 380 3.64 -14.53 -4.76
CA GLU A 380 3.91 -14.06 -3.40
C GLU A 380 3.18 -12.72 -3.16
N LEU A 381 2.40 -12.63 -2.08
CA LEU A 381 1.61 -11.46 -1.72
C LEU A 381 2.12 -10.87 -0.39
N LEU A 382 2.46 -9.59 -0.38
CA LEU A 382 2.77 -8.83 0.83
C LEU A 382 1.74 -7.72 1.02
N ILE A 383 0.99 -7.78 2.12
CA ILE A 383 0.08 -6.70 2.50
C ILE A 383 0.92 -5.62 3.15
N THR A 384 1.09 -4.51 2.45
CA THR A 384 1.99 -3.42 2.82
C THR A 384 1.33 -2.38 3.71
N GLU A 385 -0.01 -2.30 3.67
CA GLU A 385 -0.80 -1.49 4.59
C GLU A 385 -2.20 -2.08 4.77
N ASN A 386 -2.65 -2.11 6.03
CA ASN A 386 -4.02 -2.40 6.44
C ASN A 386 -4.24 -1.81 7.84
N GLY A 387 -5.34 -1.10 8.08
CA GLY A 387 -5.55 -0.41 9.36
C GLY A 387 -6.92 0.24 9.49
N TYR A 388 -7.23 0.69 10.69
CA TYR A 388 -8.46 1.35 11.07
C TYR A 388 -8.19 2.75 11.60
N SER A 389 -8.98 3.72 11.18
CA SER A 389 -8.87 5.11 11.64
C SER A 389 -9.94 5.46 12.67
N ASP A 390 -9.52 6.17 13.71
CA ASP A 390 -10.40 6.87 14.64
C ASP A 390 -10.10 8.39 14.65
N SER A 391 -11.00 9.18 15.23
CA SER A 391 -10.83 10.63 15.35
C SER A 391 -10.35 11.08 16.72
N THR A 392 -10.28 10.17 17.69
CA THR A 392 -10.08 10.52 19.11
C THR A 392 -8.66 10.28 19.58
N GLY A 393 -7.98 9.26 19.06
CA GLY A 393 -6.67 8.81 19.53
C GLY A 393 -6.71 8.20 20.94
N GLN A 394 -7.88 7.72 21.40
CA GLN A 394 -8.01 7.07 22.69
C GLN A 394 -7.13 5.83 22.79
N LEU A 395 -6.63 5.57 24.01
CA LEU A 395 -5.74 4.41 24.25
C LEU A 395 -6.53 3.10 24.28
N ASP A 396 -7.76 3.12 24.83
CA ASP A 396 -8.72 2.02 24.71
C ASP A 396 -9.37 2.09 23.32
N ASP A 397 -8.93 1.22 22.40
CA ASP A 397 -9.31 1.21 20.98
C ASP A 397 -9.81 -0.16 20.49
N PRO A 398 -10.91 -0.67 21.06
CA PRO A 398 -11.39 -2.03 20.80
C PRO A 398 -11.79 -2.25 19.33
N ILE A 399 -12.25 -1.21 18.61
CA ILE A 399 -12.63 -1.36 17.20
C ILE A 399 -11.39 -1.63 16.35
N ARG A 400 -10.28 -0.89 16.56
CA ARG A 400 -9.02 -1.14 15.85
C ARG A 400 -8.45 -2.52 16.20
N THR A 401 -8.49 -2.90 17.46
CA THR A 401 -8.09 -4.23 17.91
C THR A 401 -8.88 -5.32 17.18
N ASN A 402 -10.21 -5.19 17.13
CA ASN A 402 -11.06 -6.15 16.43
C ASN A 402 -10.84 -6.12 14.91
N TYR A 403 -10.64 -4.95 14.32
CA TYR A 403 -10.32 -4.81 12.90
C TYR A 403 -9.08 -5.64 12.53
N ILE A 404 -7.96 -5.45 13.25
CA ILE A 404 -6.73 -6.20 13.01
C ILE A 404 -6.96 -7.71 13.17
N LYS A 405 -7.67 -8.12 14.21
CA LYS A 405 -8.00 -9.53 14.47
C LYS A 405 -8.78 -10.17 13.33
N GLU A 406 -9.84 -9.51 12.88
CA GLU A 406 -10.73 -10.06 11.85
C GLU A 406 -10.05 -10.08 10.46
N TYR A 407 -9.27 -9.04 10.11
CA TYR A 407 -8.52 -9.04 8.86
C TYR A 407 -7.41 -10.10 8.85
N LEU A 408 -6.65 -10.26 9.93
CA LEU A 408 -5.68 -11.34 10.07
C LEU A 408 -6.36 -12.73 10.02
N SER A 409 -7.56 -12.86 10.59
CA SER A 409 -8.33 -14.09 10.48
C SER A 409 -8.71 -14.41 9.03
N ALA A 410 -9.17 -13.41 8.28
CA ALA A 410 -9.50 -13.56 6.86
C ALA A 410 -8.28 -13.92 5.99
N ILE A 411 -7.12 -13.32 6.29
CA ILE A 411 -5.85 -13.66 5.64
C ILE A 411 -5.45 -15.10 5.95
N LYS A 412 -5.50 -15.49 7.21
CA LYS A 412 -5.17 -16.85 7.64
C LYS A 412 -6.09 -17.89 6.98
N ASP A 413 -7.39 -17.59 6.88
CA ASP A 413 -8.35 -18.46 6.20
C ASP A 413 -8.05 -18.57 4.69
N ALA A 414 -7.61 -17.48 4.03
CA ALA A 414 -7.17 -17.52 2.63
C ALA A 414 -5.92 -18.42 2.46
N MET A 415 -4.99 -18.36 3.39
CA MET A 415 -3.79 -19.22 3.37
C MET A 415 -4.14 -20.69 3.59
N ASP A 416 -4.93 -21.00 4.63
CA ASP A 416 -5.20 -22.37 5.06
C ASP A 416 -6.17 -23.12 4.14
N TYR A 417 -7.26 -22.46 3.76
CA TYR A 417 -8.36 -23.11 3.02
C TYR A 417 -8.29 -22.87 1.51
N ASP A 418 -7.76 -21.72 1.10
CA ASP A 418 -7.68 -21.39 -0.31
C ASP A 418 -6.26 -21.55 -0.88
N GLY A 419 -5.25 -21.78 0.00
CA GLY A 419 -3.84 -22.00 -0.39
C GLY A 419 -3.22 -20.77 -1.06
N VAL A 420 -3.59 -19.57 -0.62
CA VAL A 420 -3.02 -18.32 -1.13
C VAL A 420 -1.63 -18.08 -0.52
N ASN A 421 -0.69 -17.66 -1.32
CA ASN A 421 0.70 -17.44 -0.91
C ASN A 421 0.92 -16.02 -0.33
N VAL A 422 0.43 -15.78 0.89
CA VAL A 422 0.66 -14.52 1.61
C VAL A 422 1.92 -14.64 2.47
N ILE A 423 2.91 -13.78 2.26
CA ILE A 423 4.21 -13.84 2.94
C ILE A 423 4.33 -12.88 4.13
N GLY A 424 3.46 -11.88 4.23
CA GLY A 424 3.53 -10.92 5.35
C GLY A 424 2.41 -9.89 5.37
N TYR A 425 2.38 -9.15 6.47
CA TYR A 425 1.36 -8.17 6.79
C TYR A 425 1.94 -6.98 7.56
N ASN A 426 1.54 -5.78 7.19
CA ASN A 426 1.87 -4.54 7.87
C ASN A 426 0.60 -3.84 8.37
N VAL A 427 0.63 -3.43 9.63
CA VAL A 427 -0.36 -2.46 10.13
C VAL A 427 0.01 -1.06 9.62
N TRP A 428 -0.95 -0.36 9.04
CA TRP A 428 -0.92 1.08 8.89
C TRP A 428 -1.69 1.70 10.08
N SER A 429 -1.00 2.36 11.01
CA SER A 429 0.41 2.67 11.04
C SER A 429 0.99 2.38 12.44
N LEU A 430 2.32 2.42 12.56
CA LEU A 430 2.99 2.27 13.86
C LEU A 430 2.52 3.34 14.86
N ILE A 431 2.54 4.60 14.43
CA ILE A 431 2.21 5.78 15.24
C ILE A 431 1.14 6.62 14.55
N ASP A 432 0.33 7.36 15.33
CA ASP A 432 -0.53 8.42 14.79
C ASP A 432 0.34 9.43 14.05
N ASN A 433 -0.10 9.93 12.90
CA ASN A 433 0.72 10.75 12.04
C ASN A 433 -0.11 11.81 11.29
N PHE A 434 0.51 12.56 10.39
CA PHE A 434 -0.15 13.51 9.52
C PHE A 434 -0.88 12.79 8.38
N GLU A 435 -2.22 12.77 8.42
CA GLU A 435 -3.03 11.98 7.48
C GLU A 435 -3.48 12.83 6.28
N TRP A 436 -2.52 13.25 5.48
CA TRP A 436 -2.70 14.00 4.23
C TRP A 436 -3.63 15.22 4.39
N VAL A 437 -4.68 15.33 3.55
CA VAL A 437 -5.65 16.43 3.64
C VAL A 437 -6.46 16.45 4.94
N SER A 438 -6.49 15.35 5.68
CA SER A 438 -7.15 15.28 6.99
C SER A 438 -6.30 15.85 8.13
N GLY A 439 -5.01 16.14 7.90
CA GLY A 439 -4.10 16.63 8.93
C GLY A 439 -4.02 15.65 10.11
N TYR A 440 -4.22 16.14 11.33
CA TYR A 440 -4.20 15.31 12.54
C TYR A 440 -5.61 14.93 13.05
N THR A 441 -6.66 15.16 12.26
CA THR A 441 -8.04 14.81 12.66
C THR A 441 -8.33 13.32 12.62
N VAL A 442 -7.57 12.54 11.86
CA VAL A 442 -7.71 11.11 11.67
C VAL A 442 -6.46 10.40 12.18
N LYS A 443 -6.63 9.27 12.87
CA LYS A 443 -5.55 8.56 13.57
C LYS A 443 -5.58 7.07 13.27
N PHE A 444 -4.49 6.56 12.69
CA PHE A 444 -4.32 5.15 12.35
C PHE A 444 -3.35 4.39 13.26
N GLY A 445 -2.59 5.10 14.10
CA GLY A 445 -1.49 4.53 14.87
C GLY A 445 -1.92 3.46 15.87
N LEU A 446 -1.07 2.45 16.03
CA LEU A 446 -1.06 1.57 17.22
C LEU A 446 -0.59 2.31 18.47
N VAL A 447 0.16 3.39 18.26
CA VAL A 447 0.69 4.26 19.29
C VAL A 447 0.14 5.65 19.07
N ASN A 448 -0.44 6.23 20.11
CA ASN A 448 -0.87 7.62 20.10
C ASN A 448 0.35 8.54 20.13
N VAL A 449 0.30 9.63 19.36
CA VAL A 449 1.24 10.76 19.44
C VAL A 449 0.48 11.98 19.91
N ASP A 450 0.92 12.59 21.01
CA ASP A 450 0.34 13.85 21.46
C ASP A 450 0.92 15.02 20.65
N PHE A 451 0.16 15.48 19.67
CA PHE A 451 0.57 16.59 18.80
C PHE A 451 0.53 17.96 19.50
N ASN A 452 -0.09 18.07 20.70
CA ASN A 452 -0.06 19.28 21.51
C ASN A 452 1.17 19.35 22.41
N ASP A 453 1.81 18.20 22.66
CA ASP A 453 3.09 18.15 23.40
C ASP A 453 4.25 18.44 22.43
N PRO A 454 5.06 19.47 22.69
CA PRO A 454 6.26 19.73 21.89
C PRO A 454 7.22 18.51 21.79
N ASN A 455 7.20 17.64 22.78
CA ASN A 455 7.99 16.42 22.80
C ASN A 455 7.37 15.29 21.95
N ARG A 456 6.15 15.46 21.42
CA ARG A 456 5.48 14.40 20.65
C ARG A 456 5.44 13.08 21.43
N THR A 457 5.01 13.11 22.68
CA THR A 457 4.96 11.91 23.55
C THR A 457 4.19 10.77 22.87
N ARG A 458 4.82 9.57 22.87
CA ARG A 458 4.26 8.34 22.31
C ARG A 458 3.63 7.52 23.43
N THR A 459 2.36 7.14 23.28
CA THR A 459 1.63 6.30 24.24
C THR A 459 0.96 5.12 23.52
N LYS A 460 1.29 3.90 23.92
CA LYS A 460 0.74 2.66 23.32
C LYS A 460 -0.76 2.56 23.55
N LYS A 461 -1.50 2.16 22.52
CA LYS A 461 -2.93 1.84 22.58
C LYS A 461 -3.13 0.35 22.88
N ASP A 462 -4.35 -0.07 23.21
CA ASP A 462 -4.65 -1.48 23.45
C ASP A 462 -4.47 -2.35 22.20
N SER A 463 -4.70 -1.80 21.03
CA SER A 463 -4.38 -2.46 19.74
C SER A 463 -2.89 -2.76 19.59
N PHE A 464 -1.99 -1.94 20.14
CA PHE A 464 -0.55 -2.25 20.22
C PHE A 464 -0.32 -3.53 21.01
N ASN A 465 -0.92 -3.63 22.19
CA ASN A 465 -0.75 -4.78 23.09
C ASN A 465 -1.29 -6.08 22.45
N TYR A 466 -2.44 -5.99 21.76
CA TYR A 466 -2.97 -7.11 20.98
C TYR A 466 -2.03 -7.52 19.85
N TYR A 467 -1.59 -6.59 19.02
CA TYR A 467 -0.73 -6.89 17.87
C TYR A 467 0.67 -7.35 18.31
N GLN A 468 1.18 -6.84 19.44
CA GLN A 468 2.40 -7.35 20.09
C GLN A 468 2.28 -8.85 20.41
N LYS A 469 1.15 -9.27 20.99
CA LYS A 469 0.87 -10.68 21.24
C LYS A 469 0.91 -11.48 19.93
N VAL A 470 0.26 -10.99 18.88
CA VAL A 470 0.27 -11.64 17.55
C VAL A 470 1.69 -11.74 16.99
N CYS A 471 2.47 -10.68 17.00
CA CYS A 471 3.85 -10.66 16.50
C CYS A 471 4.73 -11.70 17.22
N LYS A 472 4.60 -11.79 18.54
CA LYS A 472 5.42 -12.68 19.38
C LYS A 472 4.99 -14.14 19.34
N THR A 473 3.68 -14.40 19.35
CA THR A 473 3.13 -15.78 19.41
C THR A 473 2.71 -16.33 18.08
N ARG A 474 2.54 -15.45 17.06
CA ARG A 474 1.94 -15.74 15.77
C ARG A 474 0.48 -16.18 15.83
N CYS A 475 -0.16 -16.06 17.00
CA CYS A 475 -1.51 -16.49 17.29
C CYS A 475 -2.46 -15.30 17.37
N ILE A 476 -3.54 -15.31 16.60
CA ILE A 476 -4.54 -14.22 16.56
C ILE A 476 -5.70 -14.43 17.54
N VAL A 477 -5.78 -15.58 18.18
CA VAL A 477 -6.74 -15.90 19.25
C VAL A 477 -6.03 -15.96 20.60
N ASP A 478 -6.78 -16.16 21.69
CA ASP A 478 -6.17 -16.14 23.03
C ASP A 478 -5.22 -17.31 23.23
N GLU A 479 -5.55 -18.48 22.74
CA GLU A 479 -4.72 -19.67 22.76
C GLU A 479 -4.79 -20.39 21.42
N CYS A 480 -3.64 -20.62 20.81
CA CYS A 480 -3.53 -21.51 19.65
C CYS A 480 -3.11 -22.91 20.13
N ILE A 481 -3.68 -23.91 19.50
CA ILE A 481 -3.27 -25.32 19.72
C ILE A 481 -1.93 -25.51 18.99
N ASP A 482 -0.95 -26.12 19.68
CA ASP A 482 0.37 -26.47 19.12
C ASP A 482 0.32 -27.72 18.25
#